data_1de1f5f94abfba15b38a66c4adfcfd1d
#
_entry.id   1de1f5f94abfba15b38a66c4adfcfd1d
#
_cell.length_a   1.000
_cell.length_b   1.000
_cell.length_c   1.000
_cell.angle_alpha   90.00
_cell.angle_beta   90.00
_cell.angle_gamma   90.00
#
_symmetry.space_group_name_H-M   'P 1'
#
loop_
_entity.id
_entity.type
_entity.pdbx_description
1 polymer ?
#
loop_
_entity_poly.entity_id
_entity_poly.type
_entity_poly.pdbx_seq_one_letter_code
_entity_poly.pdbx_strand_id
1 'polypeptide(L)'
;MEEIKVVVFQGDSITDCGRDRTQPEHYGRGYAHLAAAYLQGNYPGKYVCYNKGISGNRVVDLYARIKIDMINLKPDYMSILIGINDVWHEYSSKNGVDAPKFERVYGMLVEELKEALPDLKIMIMEPFVLPGTATCTNEANPGRWEYFTSECVLRQQAAKRVAEKYGLLYVPLQAMLDVACTKAPADYWLFDGVHPTPAGNELIKQAWLRAFETLA
;
A
#
# COMPACT_ATOMS: atom_id res chain seq x y z
N MET A 1 -7.28 18.25 26.66
CA MET A 1 -6.82 18.17 25.27
C MET A 1 -7.13 16.75 24.81
N GLU A 2 -7.73 16.58 23.63
CA GLU A 2 -7.91 15.24 23.06
C GLU A 2 -6.52 14.61 22.83
N GLU A 3 -6.43 13.30 23.01
CA GLU A 3 -5.20 12.55 22.79
C GLU A 3 -4.82 12.57 21.30
N ILE A 4 -3.57 12.95 21.00
CA ILE A 4 -3.08 12.97 19.61
C ILE A 4 -3.00 11.53 19.09
N LYS A 5 -3.58 11.28 17.92
CA LYS A 5 -3.60 9.97 17.27
C LYS A 5 -2.50 9.83 16.24
N VAL A 6 -1.83 8.69 16.25
CA VAL A 6 -0.73 8.38 15.33
C VAL A 6 -1.24 7.55 14.16
N VAL A 7 -0.95 8.03 12.94
CA VAL A 7 -1.31 7.37 11.66
C VAL A 7 -0.04 6.97 10.91
N VAL A 8 0.09 5.68 10.58
CA VAL A 8 1.24 5.17 9.81
C VAL A 8 0.78 4.68 8.44
N PHE A 9 1.42 5.21 7.40
CA PHE A 9 1.31 4.70 6.02
C PHE A 9 2.48 3.77 5.75
N GLN A 10 2.20 2.48 5.56
CA GLN A 10 3.21 1.46 5.33
C GLN A 10 3.08 0.87 3.92
N GLY A 11 4.21 0.55 3.28
CA GLY A 11 4.20 -0.01 1.94
C GLY A 11 5.53 0.09 1.21
N ASP A 12 5.44 0.08 -0.12
CA ASP A 12 6.54 0.15 -1.07
C ASP A 12 6.71 1.54 -1.72
N SER A 13 7.13 1.59 -3.01
CA SER A 13 7.32 2.83 -3.78
C SER A 13 6.04 3.64 -3.96
N ILE A 14 4.88 3.00 -3.99
CA ILE A 14 3.59 3.68 -4.13
C ILE A 14 3.30 4.52 -2.89
N THR A 15 3.66 4.02 -1.71
CA THR A 15 3.53 4.72 -0.43
C THR A 15 4.70 5.68 -0.19
N ASP A 16 5.94 5.26 -0.44
CA ASP A 16 7.18 6.07 -0.33
C ASP A 16 7.05 7.37 -1.14
N CYS A 17 6.80 7.22 -2.42
CA CYS A 17 6.60 8.29 -3.40
C CYS A 17 7.60 9.47 -3.25
N GLY A 18 8.88 9.13 -3.01
CA GLY A 18 9.97 10.09 -2.88
C GLY A 18 9.97 10.88 -1.57
N ARG A 19 9.53 10.27 -0.47
CA ARG A 19 9.65 10.87 0.86
C ARG A 19 11.11 11.09 1.25
N ASP A 20 11.40 12.13 2.00
CA ASP A 20 12.68 12.30 2.66
C ASP A 20 12.69 11.51 3.98
N ARG A 21 13.57 10.51 4.07
CA ARG A 21 13.66 9.64 5.25
C ARG A 21 14.33 10.29 6.45
N THR A 22 14.98 11.42 6.26
CA THR A 22 15.61 12.21 7.31
C THR A 22 14.67 13.22 7.95
N GLN A 23 13.53 13.49 7.31
CA GLN A 23 12.52 14.46 7.74
C GLN A 23 11.18 13.74 7.94
N PRO A 24 10.79 13.43 9.19
CA PRO A 24 9.57 12.66 9.48
C PRO A 24 8.28 13.25 8.91
N GLU A 25 8.20 14.59 8.78
CA GLU A 25 7.07 15.34 8.23
C GLU A 25 7.08 15.44 6.69
N HIS A 26 8.09 14.95 6.03
CA HIS A 26 8.16 14.87 4.58
C HIS A 26 7.55 13.57 4.07
N TYR A 27 6.26 13.62 3.77
CA TYR A 27 5.45 12.44 3.39
C TYR A 27 5.60 12.01 1.92
N GLY A 28 6.53 12.56 1.16
CA GLY A 28 6.62 12.36 -0.30
C GLY A 28 5.60 13.21 -1.06
N ARG A 29 5.15 12.70 -2.22
CA ARG A 29 4.21 13.40 -3.13
C ARG A 29 3.05 12.49 -3.59
N GLY A 30 2.85 11.38 -2.89
CA GLY A 30 1.83 10.38 -3.20
C GLY A 30 0.57 10.51 -2.34
N TYR A 31 -0.26 9.47 -2.38
CA TYR A 31 -1.51 9.41 -1.64
C TYR A 31 -1.33 9.62 -0.13
N ALA A 32 -0.21 9.13 0.44
CA ALA A 32 0.09 9.29 1.85
C ALA A 32 0.25 10.76 2.25
N HIS A 33 0.92 11.56 1.40
CA HIS A 33 1.02 13.01 1.59
C HIS A 33 -0.35 13.68 1.51
N LEU A 34 -1.16 13.34 0.49
CA LEU A 34 -2.49 13.92 0.31
C LEU A 34 -3.43 13.58 1.48
N ALA A 35 -3.38 12.36 1.99
CA ALA A 35 -4.16 11.92 3.13
C ALA A 35 -3.71 12.60 4.44
N ALA A 36 -2.39 12.69 4.68
CA ALA A 36 -1.84 13.39 5.83
C ALA A 36 -2.22 14.89 5.82
N ALA A 37 -2.09 15.55 4.66
CA ALA A 37 -2.48 16.96 4.48
C ALA A 37 -3.98 17.17 4.76
N TYR A 38 -4.84 16.24 4.27
CA TYR A 38 -6.28 16.30 4.57
C TYR A 38 -6.56 16.18 6.07
N LEU A 39 -5.97 15.20 6.74
CA LEU A 39 -6.19 14.98 8.18
C LEU A 39 -5.72 16.18 9.01
N GLN A 40 -4.51 16.65 8.75
CA GLN A 40 -3.91 17.76 9.51
C GLN A 40 -4.62 19.09 9.25
N GLY A 41 -5.08 19.32 8.01
CA GLY A 41 -5.81 20.54 7.66
C GLY A 41 -7.24 20.60 8.20
N ASN A 42 -7.94 19.45 8.20
CA ASN A 42 -9.34 19.40 8.67
C ASN A 42 -9.47 19.13 10.17
N TYR A 43 -8.43 18.53 10.80
CA TYR A 43 -8.43 18.19 12.24
C TYR A 43 -7.13 18.68 12.89
N PRO A 44 -6.92 20.00 13.02
CA PRO A 44 -5.68 20.57 13.57
C PRO A 44 -5.35 20.03 14.96
N GLY A 45 -4.13 19.48 15.09
CA GLY A 45 -3.63 18.95 16.37
C GLY A 45 -4.13 17.54 16.74
N LYS A 46 -5.05 16.93 15.97
CA LYS A 46 -5.61 15.60 16.26
C LYS A 46 -4.74 14.45 15.77
N TYR A 47 -4.03 14.61 14.65
CA TYR A 47 -3.28 13.54 14.01
C TYR A 47 -1.81 13.89 13.79
N VAL A 48 -0.91 12.94 14.14
CA VAL A 48 0.47 12.88 13.69
C VAL A 48 0.60 11.74 12.68
N CYS A 49 1.17 12.03 11.52
CA CYS A 49 1.29 11.07 10.43
C CYS A 49 2.75 10.67 10.20
N TYR A 50 2.99 9.42 9.81
CA TYR A 50 4.30 8.93 9.38
C TYR A 50 4.16 8.15 8.07
N ASN A 51 4.90 8.55 7.04
CA ASN A 51 5.08 7.72 5.85
C ASN A 51 6.29 6.82 6.06
N LYS A 52 6.05 5.50 6.12
CA LYS A 52 7.07 4.46 6.28
C LYS A 52 7.21 3.56 5.05
N GLY A 53 6.67 3.98 3.91
CA GLY A 53 6.92 3.34 2.62
C GLY A 53 8.42 3.31 2.28
N ILE A 54 8.88 2.23 1.66
CA ILE A 54 10.24 2.09 1.12
C ILE A 54 10.15 1.47 -0.27
N SER A 55 10.60 2.21 -1.28
CA SER A 55 10.61 1.76 -2.68
C SER A 55 11.28 0.38 -2.83
N GLY A 56 10.65 -0.51 -3.61
CA GLY A 56 11.12 -1.86 -3.85
C GLY A 56 10.76 -2.89 -2.78
N ASN A 57 10.18 -2.48 -1.64
CA ASN A 57 9.85 -3.44 -0.59
C ASN A 57 8.77 -4.44 -1.02
N ARG A 58 8.97 -5.69 -0.56
CA ARG A 58 8.04 -6.83 -0.60
C ARG A 58 7.46 -7.05 0.80
N VAL A 59 6.51 -7.94 0.93
CA VAL A 59 5.93 -8.28 2.25
C VAL A 59 6.99 -8.74 3.27
N VAL A 60 8.00 -9.49 2.84
CA VAL A 60 9.11 -9.95 3.69
C VAL A 60 9.98 -8.80 4.20
N ASP A 61 10.14 -7.75 3.41
CA ASP A 61 10.90 -6.57 3.78
C ASP A 61 10.14 -5.72 4.82
N LEU A 62 8.81 -5.67 4.74
CA LEU A 62 7.96 -5.09 5.78
C LEU A 62 8.11 -5.83 7.11
N TYR A 63 8.06 -7.16 7.08
CA TYR A 63 8.22 -7.99 8.26
C TYR A 63 9.59 -7.79 8.92
N ALA A 64 10.66 -7.70 8.13
CA ALA A 64 12.02 -7.49 8.63
C ALA A 64 12.21 -6.17 9.43
N ARG A 65 11.36 -5.15 9.18
CA ARG A 65 11.43 -3.84 9.83
C ARG A 65 10.20 -3.52 10.71
N ILE A 66 9.43 -4.53 11.07
CA ILE A 66 8.17 -4.39 11.82
C ILE A 66 8.34 -3.59 13.12
N LYS A 67 9.42 -3.83 13.86
CA LYS A 67 9.65 -3.13 15.14
C LYS A 67 9.94 -1.65 14.96
N ILE A 68 10.91 -1.31 14.12
CA ILE A 68 11.39 0.07 13.99
C ILE A 68 10.40 0.98 13.22
N ASP A 69 9.70 0.42 12.21
CA ASP A 69 8.86 1.21 11.33
C ASP A 69 7.35 1.05 11.60
N MET A 70 6.97 0.23 12.59
CA MET A 70 5.59 0.00 12.96
C MET A 70 5.39 0.00 14.48
N ILE A 71 5.83 -1.04 15.20
CA ILE A 71 5.52 -1.23 16.64
C ILE A 71 6.04 -0.08 17.50
N ASN A 72 7.29 0.36 17.29
CA ASN A 72 7.91 1.41 18.10
C ASN A 72 7.27 2.79 17.92
N LEU A 73 6.51 2.99 16.84
CA LEU A 73 5.76 4.24 16.59
C LEU A 73 4.45 4.28 17.35
N LYS A 74 4.00 3.15 17.89
CA LYS A 74 2.73 3.00 18.64
C LYS A 74 1.54 3.62 17.89
N PRO A 75 1.29 3.24 16.62
CA PRO A 75 0.20 3.83 15.85
C PRO A 75 -1.18 3.45 16.41
N ASP A 76 -2.12 4.39 16.33
CA ASP A 76 -3.55 4.12 16.49
C ASP A 76 -4.17 3.57 15.21
N TYR A 77 -3.65 4.02 14.05
CA TYR A 77 -4.12 3.63 12.73
C TYR A 77 -2.94 3.30 11.81
N MET A 78 -3.07 2.23 11.03
CA MET A 78 -2.07 1.85 10.03
C MET A 78 -2.74 1.42 8.74
N SER A 79 -2.26 1.92 7.60
CA SER A 79 -2.57 1.38 6.29
C SER A 79 -1.35 0.66 5.72
N ILE A 80 -1.56 -0.50 5.07
CA ILE A 80 -0.50 -1.30 4.46
C ILE A 80 -0.86 -1.55 3.00
N LEU A 81 -0.07 -0.98 2.07
CA LEU A 81 -0.17 -1.20 0.62
C LEU A 81 1.10 -1.89 0.13
N ILE A 82 1.00 -3.20 -0.14
CA ILE A 82 2.15 -4.04 -0.49
C ILE A 82 1.72 -5.20 -1.39
N GLY A 83 2.62 -5.71 -2.24
CA GLY A 83 2.39 -6.93 -3.01
C GLY A 83 2.85 -6.87 -4.46
N ILE A 84 2.93 -5.69 -5.07
CA ILE A 84 3.35 -5.59 -6.48
C ILE A 84 4.83 -5.95 -6.67
N ASN A 85 5.70 -5.62 -5.71
CA ASN A 85 7.11 -5.99 -5.78
C ASN A 85 7.35 -7.48 -5.49
N ASP A 86 6.45 -8.14 -4.79
CA ASP A 86 6.46 -9.60 -4.62
C ASP A 86 6.29 -10.31 -5.97
N VAL A 87 5.55 -9.69 -6.91
CA VAL A 87 5.40 -10.11 -8.30
C VAL A 87 6.58 -9.63 -9.15
N TRP A 88 6.89 -8.34 -9.09
CA TRP A 88 7.88 -7.71 -9.96
C TRP A 88 9.28 -8.30 -9.79
N HIS A 89 9.72 -8.46 -8.54
CA HIS A 89 11.05 -9.02 -8.26
C HIS A 89 11.17 -10.49 -8.67
N GLU A 90 10.07 -11.27 -8.65
CA GLU A 90 10.10 -12.62 -9.20
C GLU A 90 10.30 -12.61 -10.72
N TYR A 91 9.54 -11.75 -11.42
CA TYR A 91 9.69 -11.62 -12.86
C TYR A 91 11.11 -11.18 -13.27
N SER A 92 11.62 -10.13 -12.63
CA SER A 92 12.87 -9.46 -13.05
C SER A 92 14.15 -10.11 -12.54
N SER A 93 14.14 -10.70 -11.34
CA SER A 93 15.36 -11.12 -10.65
C SER A 93 15.25 -12.44 -9.89
N LYS A 94 14.13 -13.16 -10.03
CA LYS A 94 13.85 -14.40 -9.28
C LYS A 94 13.95 -14.23 -7.77
N ASN A 95 13.59 -13.06 -7.29
CA ASN A 95 13.64 -12.68 -5.87
C ASN A 95 12.29 -12.13 -5.38
N GLY A 96 11.20 -12.67 -5.90
CA GLY A 96 9.84 -12.35 -5.46
C GLY A 96 9.40 -13.14 -4.24
N VAL A 97 8.12 -13.08 -3.96
CA VAL A 97 7.46 -13.86 -2.91
C VAL A 97 6.20 -14.47 -3.51
N ASP A 98 6.14 -15.80 -3.59
CA ASP A 98 4.95 -16.51 -4.10
C ASP A 98 3.71 -16.25 -3.23
N ALA A 99 2.52 -16.39 -3.79
CA ALA A 99 1.29 -16.03 -3.11
C ALA A 99 1.04 -16.79 -1.78
N PRO A 100 1.31 -18.11 -1.66
CA PRO A 100 1.20 -18.81 -0.37
C PRO A 100 2.16 -18.27 0.69
N LYS A 101 3.40 -17.94 0.32
CA LYS A 101 4.39 -17.35 1.22
C LYS A 101 4.03 -15.90 1.58
N PHE A 102 3.56 -15.11 0.59
CA PHE A 102 3.07 -13.76 0.80
C PHE A 102 1.95 -13.74 1.86
N GLU A 103 0.93 -14.59 1.70
CA GLU A 103 -0.17 -14.70 2.67
C GLU A 103 0.32 -15.06 4.07
N ARG A 104 1.24 -16.03 4.16
CA ARG A 104 1.80 -16.47 5.44
C ARG A 104 2.58 -15.37 6.14
N VAL A 105 3.49 -14.70 5.43
CA VAL A 105 4.30 -13.62 6.01
C VAL A 105 3.44 -12.42 6.37
N TYR A 106 2.44 -12.10 5.53
CA TYR A 106 1.50 -11.03 5.85
C TYR A 106 0.66 -11.36 7.09
N GLY A 107 0.22 -12.62 7.22
CA GLY A 107 -0.45 -13.09 8.43
C GLY A 107 0.43 -12.95 9.68
N MET A 108 1.69 -13.37 9.62
CA MET A 108 2.66 -13.21 10.72
C MET A 108 2.87 -11.73 11.08
N LEU A 109 2.96 -10.84 10.09
CA LEU A 109 3.05 -9.40 10.30
C LEU A 109 1.85 -8.87 11.10
N VAL A 110 0.63 -9.25 10.69
CA VAL A 110 -0.60 -8.82 11.36
C VAL A 110 -0.70 -9.41 12.77
N GLU A 111 -0.35 -10.68 12.95
CA GLU A 111 -0.36 -11.33 14.28
C GLU A 111 0.55 -10.60 15.27
N GLU A 112 1.81 -10.34 14.89
CA GLU A 112 2.77 -9.63 15.74
C GLU A 112 2.35 -8.18 16.02
N LEU A 113 1.76 -7.48 15.03
CA LEU A 113 1.21 -6.14 15.24
C LEU A 113 0.05 -6.15 16.25
N LYS A 114 -0.89 -7.09 16.14
CA LYS A 114 -2.03 -7.20 17.05
C LYS A 114 -1.62 -7.64 18.46
N GLU A 115 -0.60 -8.47 18.58
CA GLU A 115 -0.03 -8.87 19.88
C GLU A 115 0.64 -7.68 20.58
N ALA A 116 1.46 -6.91 19.84
CA ALA A 116 2.18 -5.78 20.39
C ALA A 116 1.31 -4.54 20.61
N LEU A 117 0.28 -4.35 19.80
CA LEU A 117 -0.61 -3.17 19.76
C LEU A 117 -2.08 -3.62 19.61
N PRO A 118 -2.72 -4.09 20.69
CA PRO A 118 -4.08 -4.68 20.62
C PRO A 118 -5.16 -3.72 20.09
N ASP A 119 -5.00 -2.41 20.31
CA ASP A 119 -5.96 -1.38 19.91
C ASP A 119 -5.69 -0.81 18.51
N LEU A 120 -4.60 -1.23 17.86
CA LEU A 120 -4.21 -0.77 16.53
C LEU A 120 -5.29 -1.12 15.49
N LYS A 121 -5.79 -0.10 14.80
CA LYS A 121 -6.71 -0.25 13.67
C LYS A 121 -5.93 -0.32 12.37
N ILE A 122 -6.01 -1.48 11.70
CA ILE A 122 -5.27 -1.78 10.47
C ILE A 122 -6.23 -1.81 9.29
N MET A 123 -5.85 -1.16 8.18
CA MET A 123 -6.46 -1.36 6.87
C MET A 123 -5.44 -1.96 5.90
N ILE A 124 -5.83 -3.04 5.24
CA ILE A 124 -5.07 -3.67 4.16
C ILE A 124 -5.56 -3.09 2.84
N MET A 125 -4.67 -2.45 2.11
CA MET A 125 -4.95 -1.89 0.80
C MET A 125 -4.54 -2.89 -0.30
N GLU A 126 -5.41 -3.07 -1.27
CA GLU A 126 -5.22 -4.02 -2.37
C GLU A 126 -4.03 -3.64 -3.25
N PRO A 127 -3.06 -4.54 -3.53
CA PRO A 127 -2.10 -4.33 -4.60
C PRO A 127 -2.82 -4.32 -5.95
N PHE A 128 -2.31 -3.53 -6.89
CA PHE A 128 -2.97 -3.31 -8.19
C PHE A 128 -1.96 -3.26 -9.34
N VAL A 129 -2.45 -3.42 -10.57
CA VAL A 129 -1.68 -3.29 -11.79
C VAL A 129 -2.58 -2.83 -12.94
N LEU A 130 -2.07 -1.93 -13.79
CA LEU A 130 -2.68 -1.53 -15.06
C LEU A 130 -1.70 -1.78 -16.22
N PRO A 131 -2.18 -1.78 -17.47
CA PRO A 131 -1.30 -1.78 -18.64
C PRO A 131 -0.39 -0.54 -18.62
N GLY A 132 0.90 -0.73 -18.80
CA GLY A 132 1.87 0.36 -18.83
C GLY A 132 3.26 -0.11 -19.28
N THR A 133 4.21 0.81 -19.36
CA THR A 133 5.56 0.52 -19.88
C THR A 133 6.33 -0.51 -19.06
N ALA A 134 6.04 -0.61 -17.77
CA ALA A 134 6.66 -1.60 -16.88
C ALA A 134 5.92 -2.94 -16.82
N THR A 135 4.67 -3.01 -17.25
CA THR A 135 3.82 -4.19 -17.07
C THR A 135 3.43 -4.86 -18.39
N CYS A 136 3.37 -4.11 -19.49
CA CYS A 136 2.96 -4.65 -20.78
C CYS A 136 4.01 -5.57 -21.41
N THR A 137 3.51 -6.58 -22.13
CA THR A 137 4.27 -7.44 -23.04
C THR A 137 4.90 -6.60 -24.14
N ASN A 138 6.19 -6.85 -24.43
CA ASN A 138 6.92 -6.31 -25.57
C ASN A 138 7.93 -7.36 -26.12
N GLU A 139 8.66 -7.04 -27.17
CA GLU A 139 9.62 -7.96 -27.77
C GLU A 139 10.68 -8.48 -26.81
N ALA A 140 11.20 -7.61 -25.91
CA ALA A 140 12.18 -7.98 -24.90
C ALA A 140 11.56 -8.75 -23.71
N ASN A 141 10.26 -8.67 -23.52
CA ASN A 141 9.56 -9.25 -22.38
C ASN A 141 8.24 -9.90 -22.82
N PRO A 142 8.29 -11.02 -23.55
CA PRO A 142 7.09 -11.74 -23.98
C PRO A 142 6.34 -12.31 -22.77
N GLY A 143 5.01 -12.22 -22.79
CA GLY A 143 4.15 -12.73 -21.69
C GLY A 143 4.18 -11.93 -20.39
N ARG A 144 4.79 -10.72 -20.38
CA ARG A 144 4.91 -9.91 -19.15
C ARG A 144 3.54 -9.51 -18.60
N TRP A 145 2.62 -9.04 -19.45
CA TRP A 145 1.31 -8.59 -19.01
C TRP A 145 0.50 -9.72 -18.37
N GLU A 146 0.47 -10.87 -19.02
CA GLU A 146 -0.20 -12.07 -18.53
C GLU A 146 0.37 -12.53 -17.18
N TYR A 147 1.69 -12.45 -17.03
CA TYR A 147 2.36 -12.76 -15.76
C TYR A 147 1.96 -11.78 -14.66
N PHE A 148 2.08 -10.46 -14.91
CA PHE A 148 1.77 -9.45 -13.91
C PHE A 148 0.30 -9.52 -13.46
N THR A 149 -0.63 -9.67 -14.40
CA THR A 149 -2.05 -9.73 -14.08
C THR A 149 -2.40 -10.99 -13.29
N SER A 150 -1.97 -12.17 -13.74
CA SER A 150 -2.27 -13.42 -13.04
C SER A 150 -1.67 -13.46 -11.64
N GLU A 151 -0.41 -13.04 -11.49
CA GLU A 151 0.29 -13.05 -10.22
C GLU A 151 -0.20 -11.95 -9.26
N CYS A 152 -0.54 -10.77 -9.78
CA CYS A 152 -1.12 -9.70 -8.95
C CYS A 152 -2.46 -10.14 -8.35
N VAL A 153 -3.34 -10.76 -9.13
CA VAL A 153 -4.62 -11.32 -8.64
C VAL A 153 -4.42 -12.29 -7.48
N LEU A 154 -3.38 -13.13 -7.52
CA LEU A 154 -3.08 -14.05 -6.42
C LEU A 154 -2.67 -13.30 -5.14
N ARG A 155 -1.91 -12.18 -5.25
CA ARG A 155 -1.56 -11.34 -4.09
C ARG A 155 -2.76 -10.55 -3.57
N GLN A 156 -3.64 -10.07 -4.45
CA GLN A 156 -4.91 -9.43 -4.08
C GLN A 156 -5.78 -10.38 -3.23
N GLN A 157 -5.97 -11.61 -3.72
CA GLN A 157 -6.74 -12.63 -3.01
C GLN A 157 -6.10 -13.01 -1.68
N ALA A 158 -4.77 -13.14 -1.62
CA ALA A 158 -4.03 -13.43 -0.40
C ALA A 158 -4.17 -12.28 0.63
N ALA A 159 -4.00 -11.02 0.20
CA ALA A 159 -4.20 -9.84 1.04
C ALA A 159 -5.62 -9.76 1.60
N LYS A 160 -6.63 -10.06 0.74
CA LYS A 160 -8.03 -10.12 1.15
C LYS A 160 -8.29 -11.20 2.20
N ARG A 161 -7.77 -12.43 2.00
CA ARG A 161 -7.91 -13.51 2.99
C ARG A 161 -7.25 -13.17 4.31
N VAL A 162 -6.10 -12.48 4.30
CA VAL A 162 -5.48 -11.98 5.54
C VAL A 162 -6.39 -10.99 6.23
N ALA A 163 -6.96 -10.02 5.50
CA ALA A 163 -7.90 -9.06 6.08
C ALA A 163 -9.11 -9.77 6.71
N GLU A 164 -9.73 -10.69 5.99
CA GLU A 164 -10.88 -11.48 6.45
C GLU A 164 -10.54 -12.32 7.70
N LYS A 165 -9.40 -13.02 7.67
CA LYS A 165 -8.95 -13.89 8.78
C LYS A 165 -8.80 -13.12 10.10
N TYR A 166 -8.30 -11.89 10.05
CA TYR A 166 -8.01 -11.09 11.24
C TYR A 166 -9.04 -10.00 11.53
N GLY A 167 -10.14 -9.95 10.76
CA GLY A 167 -11.22 -8.97 10.93
C GLY A 167 -10.76 -7.53 10.66
N LEU A 168 -9.88 -7.36 9.65
CA LEU A 168 -9.32 -6.06 9.25
C LEU A 168 -10.11 -5.46 8.10
N LEU A 169 -10.05 -4.13 7.97
CA LEU A 169 -10.63 -3.45 6.83
C LEU A 169 -9.80 -3.70 5.57
N TYR A 170 -10.46 -4.15 4.50
CA TYR A 170 -9.87 -4.31 3.17
C TYR A 170 -10.30 -3.17 2.26
N VAL A 171 -9.33 -2.52 1.59
CA VAL A 171 -9.57 -1.40 0.67
C VAL A 171 -9.33 -1.88 -0.76
N PRO A 172 -10.39 -2.16 -1.54
CA PRO A 172 -10.24 -2.61 -2.92
C PRO A 172 -9.82 -1.43 -3.81
N LEU A 173 -8.69 -1.58 -4.52
CA LEU A 173 -8.14 -0.54 -5.39
C LEU A 173 -8.19 -0.92 -6.88
N GLN A 174 -8.07 -2.20 -7.22
CA GLN A 174 -8.06 -2.65 -8.62
C GLN A 174 -9.35 -2.27 -9.34
N ALA A 175 -10.50 -2.64 -8.78
CA ALA A 175 -11.79 -2.33 -9.39
C ALA A 175 -12.03 -0.82 -9.54
N MET A 176 -11.54 -0.02 -8.59
CA MET A 176 -11.60 1.45 -8.69
C MET A 176 -10.78 1.97 -9.88
N LEU A 177 -9.58 1.45 -10.09
CA LEU A 177 -8.71 1.82 -11.21
C LEU A 177 -9.27 1.33 -12.54
N ASP A 178 -9.86 0.13 -12.59
CA ASP A 178 -10.53 -0.40 -13.80
C ASP A 178 -11.69 0.52 -14.22
N VAL A 179 -12.50 0.97 -13.26
CA VAL A 179 -13.55 1.97 -13.51
C VAL A 179 -12.96 3.31 -13.94
N ALA A 180 -11.85 3.74 -13.37
CA ALA A 180 -11.20 4.98 -13.78
C ALA A 180 -10.70 4.91 -15.22
N CYS A 181 -10.22 3.75 -15.67
CA CYS A 181 -9.79 3.51 -17.06
C CYS A 181 -10.92 3.63 -18.09
N THR A 182 -12.19 3.60 -17.70
CA THR A 182 -13.31 3.93 -18.60
C THR A 182 -13.42 5.43 -18.92
N LYS A 183 -12.75 6.30 -18.12
CA LYS A 183 -12.81 7.77 -18.24
C LYS A 183 -11.56 8.36 -18.87
N ALA A 184 -10.40 7.73 -18.68
CA ALA A 184 -9.11 8.14 -19.21
C ALA A 184 -8.20 6.92 -19.37
N PRO A 185 -7.18 6.94 -20.28
CA PRO A 185 -6.30 5.81 -20.49
C PRO A 185 -5.47 5.47 -19.24
N ALA A 186 -4.94 4.24 -19.19
CA ALA A 186 -4.25 3.70 -18.01
C ALA A 186 -3.06 4.56 -17.54
N ASP A 187 -2.29 5.12 -18.47
CA ASP A 187 -1.13 5.99 -18.18
C ASP A 187 -1.51 7.36 -17.60
N TYR A 188 -2.75 7.79 -17.76
CA TYR A 188 -3.30 8.94 -17.03
C TYR A 188 -3.37 8.68 -15.53
N TRP A 189 -3.59 7.43 -15.12
CA TRP A 189 -3.73 7.03 -13.72
C TRP A 189 -2.46 6.48 -13.11
N LEU A 190 -1.73 5.63 -13.87
CA LEU A 190 -0.46 5.04 -13.44
C LEU A 190 0.59 5.25 -14.54
N PHE A 191 1.71 5.93 -14.23
CA PHE A 191 2.76 6.30 -15.19
C PHE A 191 3.26 5.14 -16.05
N ASP A 192 3.41 3.98 -15.43
CA ASP A 192 4.08 2.81 -16.01
C ASP A 192 3.28 1.51 -15.83
N GLY A 193 2.06 1.62 -15.30
CA GLY A 193 1.19 0.51 -14.96
C GLY A 193 1.24 0.09 -13.48
N VAL A 194 2.12 0.71 -12.68
CA VAL A 194 2.29 0.45 -11.24
C VAL A 194 2.27 1.75 -10.42
N HIS A 195 3.06 2.74 -10.81
CA HIS A 195 3.26 3.96 -10.03
C HIS A 195 2.21 5.03 -10.35
N PRO A 196 1.46 5.51 -9.34
CA PRO A 196 0.38 6.47 -9.55
C PRO A 196 0.88 7.85 -10.01
N THR A 197 0.18 8.40 -11.01
CA THR A 197 0.24 9.83 -11.38
C THR A 197 -0.38 10.68 -10.25
N PRO A 198 -0.32 12.02 -10.31
CA PRO A 198 -1.09 12.86 -9.40
C PRO A 198 -2.58 12.51 -9.37
N ALA A 199 -3.19 12.19 -10.52
CA ALA A 199 -4.60 11.78 -10.60
C ALA A 199 -4.84 10.41 -9.94
N GLY A 200 -3.96 9.43 -10.18
CA GLY A 200 -4.01 8.12 -9.53
C GLY A 200 -3.83 8.22 -8.01
N ASN A 201 -2.90 9.04 -7.54
CA ASN A 201 -2.70 9.28 -6.11
C ASN A 201 -3.94 9.92 -5.45
N GLU A 202 -4.65 10.81 -6.15
CA GLU A 202 -5.90 11.40 -5.67
C GLU A 202 -6.99 10.33 -5.51
N LEU A 203 -7.13 9.41 -6.48
CA LEU A 203 -8.09 8.29 -6.36
C LEU A 203 -7.77 7.40 -5.16
N ILE A 204 -6.50 7.01 -4.99
CA ILE A 204 -6.08 6.16 -3.87
C ILE A 204 -6.32 6.88 -2.55
N LYS A 205 -6.00 8.18 -2.44
CA LYS A 205 -6.29 8.99 -1.25
C LYS A 205 -7.78 9.02 -0.93
N GLN A 206 -8.65 9.17 -1.93
CA GLN A 206 -10.10 9.15 -1.69
C GLN A 206 -10.58 7.78 -1.18
N ALA A 207 -10.05 6.67 -1.71
CA ALA A 207 -10.36 5.33 -1.21
C ALA A 207 -9.86 5.15 0.23
N TRP A 208 -8.65 5.62 0.52
CA TRP A 208 -8.06 5.61 1.85
C TRP A 208 -8.90 6.40 2.86
N LEU A 209 -9.33 7.62 2.53
CA LEU A 209 -10.13 8.47 3.41
C LEU A 209 -11.49 7.82 3.74
N ARG A 210 -12.20 7.30 2.72
CA ARG A 210 -13.47 6.58 2.95
C ARG A 210 -13.29 5.40 3.90
N ALA A 211 -12.19 4.66 3.75
CA ALA A 211 -11.87 3.54 4.65
C ALA A 211 -11.52 4.03 6.06
N PHE A 212 -10.70 5.08 6.16
CA PHE A 212 -10.29 5.67 7.43
C PHE A 212 -11.48 6.17 8.25
N GLU A 213 -12.45 6.84 7.62
CA GLU A 213 -13.68 7.33 8.26
C GLU A 213 -14.51 6.21 8.91
N THR A 214 -14.38 4.97 8.47
CA THR A 214 -15.06 3.83 9.09
C THR A 214 -14.33 3.28 10.32
N LEU A 215 -13.06 3.65 10.51
CA LEU A 215 -12.20 3.22 11.62
C LEU A 215 -12.06 4.29 12.71
N ALA A 216 -12.12 5.56 12.32
CA ALA A 216 -11.92 6.71 13.20
C ALA A 216 -13.23 7.13 13.88
#